data_444b29bfd0181df558b8a09bfe76fc79
#
_entry.id   444b29bfd0181df558b8a09bfe76fc79
#
_cell.length_a   1.000
_cell.length_b   1.000
_cell.length_c   1.000
_cell.angle_alpha   90.00
_cell.angle_beta   90.00
_cell.angle_gamma   90.00
#
_symmetry.space_group_name_H-M   'P 1'
#
loop_
_entity.id
_entity.type
_entity.pdbx_description
1 polymer ?
#
loop_
_entity_poly.entity_id
_entity_poly.type
_entity_poly.pdbx_seq_one_letter_code
_entity_poly.pdbx_strand_id
1 'polypeptide(L)'
;MPVEFDRLPVLFARLQLNVQDIATQTQIAAIDAALPQTQCGLCGHADGCLPYATAIVLHGEPYNQCVPGGQPVADAIAALLNKPNLPAKPSKWATDPVSDRPSEIRAIIRGDDCIGCTKCITACPVDAIIGSGKQMHTIFADWCTGCELCLPTCPVDCIDLYPVAPTPAAERPAQQADLRARYHAHLRRVERQVNDQQNAQPVVSMVQAKLNDSKVQ
;
A
#
# COMPACT_ATOMS: atom_id res chain seq x y z
N MET A 1 -23.89 -4.22 -3.19
CA MET A 1 -23.54 -3.39 -4.36
C MET A 1 -22.56 -4.17 -5.20
N PRO A 2 -22.66 -4.16 -6.55
CA PRO A 2 -21.64 -4.80 -7.37
C PRO A 2 -20.30 -4.12 -7.08
N VAL A 3 -19.25 -4.93 -6.93
CA VAL A 3 -17.90 -4.45 -6.69
C VAL A 3 -17.40 -3.87 -8.01
N GLU A 4 -17.16 -2.56 -8.07
CA GLU A 4 -16.62 -1.93 -9.28
C GLU A 4 -15.12 -2.23 -9.40
N PHE A 5 -14.78 -3.38 -9.97
CA PHE A 5 -13.40 -3.66 -10.39
C PHE A 5 -13.00 -2.98 -11.71
N ASP A 6 -13.94 -2.33 -12.40
CA ASP A 6 -13.72 -1.69 -13.71
C ASP A 6 -12.80 -0.45 -13.65
N ARG A 7 -12.58 0.11 -12.47
CA ARG A 7 -11.76 1.32 -12.26
C ARG A 7 -10.51 1.08 -11.41
N LEU A 8 -10.05 -0.16 -11.37
CA LEU A 8 -8.82 -0.47 -10.65
C LEU A 8 -7.59 0.15 -11.33
N PRO A 9 -6.53 0.47 -10.56
CA PRO A 9 -5.21 0.79 -11.12
C PRO A 9 -4.71 -0.28 -12.08
N VAL A 10 -3.94 0.11 -13.11
CA VAL A 10 -3.40 -0.79 -14.15
C VAL A 10 -2.56 -1.92 -13.56
N LEU A 11 -1.87 -1.67 -12.42
CA LEU A 11 -1.14 -2.71 -11.69
C LEU A 11 -2.00 -3.96 -11.44
N PHE A 12 -3.30 -3.78 -11.19
CA PHE A 12 -4.23 -4.88 -10.90
C PHE A 12 -4.88 -5.50 -12.15
N ALA A 13 -4.63 -4.98 -13.35
CA ALA A 13 -5.17 -5.55 -14.58
C ALA A 13 -4.79 -7.04 -14.75
N ARG A 14 -3.59 -7.42 -14.29
CA ARG A 14 -3.12 -8.82 -14.30
C ARG A 14 -3.95 -9.77 -13.45
N LEU A 15 -4.70 -9.27 -12.47
CA LEU A 15 -5.57 -10.09 -11.61
C LEU A 15 -6.83 -10.54 -12.35
N GLN A 16 -7.16 -9.93 -13.49
CA GLN A 16 -8.30 -10.26 -14.34
C GLN A 16 -9.63 -10.38 -13.58
N LEU A 17 -9.84 -9.47 -12.61
CA LEU A 17 -11.00 -9.53 -11.72
C LEU A 17 -12.33 -9.32 -12.44
N ASN A 18 -12.34 -8.49 -13.47
CA ASN A 18 -13.51 -8.15 -14.27
C ASN A 18 -14.05 -9.31 -15.14
N VAL A 19 -13.24 -10.36 -15.36
CA VAL A 19 -13.68 -11.55 -16.11
C VAL A 19 -14.12 -12.69 -15.20
N GLN A 20 -14.00 -12.54 -13.89
CA GLN A 20 -14.50 -13.51 -12.91
C GLN A 20 -16.01 -13.40 -12.78
N ASP A 21 -16.68 -14.49 -12.38
CA ASP A 21 -18.11 -14.44 -12.06
C ASP A 21 -18.37 -13.55 -10.82
N ILE A 22 -19.61 -13.07 -10.69
CA ILE A 22 -20.02 -12.14 -9.64
C ILE A 22 -19.80 -12.71 -8.23
N ALA A 23 -19.99 -14.01 -8.04
CA ALA A 23 -19.82 -14.65 -6.72
C ALA A 23 -18.34 -14.61 -6.32
N THR A 24 -17.44 -14.96 -7.23
CA THR A 24 -15.99 -14.88 -7.06
C THR A 24 -15.54 -13.44 -6.79
N GLN A 25 -16.01 -12.46 -7.58
CA GLN A 25 -15.71 -11.05 -7.35
C GLN A 25 -16.17 -10.59 -5.96
N THR A 26 -17.38 -10.97 -5.55
CA THR A 26 -17.94 -10.61 -4.25
C THR A 26 -17.12 -11.20 -3.11
N GLN A 27 -16.67 -12.45 -3.25
CA GLN A 27 -15.83 -13.12 -2.24
C GLN A 27 -14.47 -12.45 -2.12
N ILE A 28 -13.81 -12.13 -3.24
CA ILE A 28 -12.54 -11.39 -3.25
C ILE A 28 -12.70 -10.04 -2.55
N ALA A 29 -13.75 -9.29 -2.89
CA ALA A 29 -14.00 -7.99 -2.28
C ALA A 29 -14.30 -8.07 -0.78
N ALA A 30 -15.02 -9.09 -0.33
CA ALA A 30 -15.29 -9.32 1.09
C ALA A 30 -13.99 -9.61 1.87
N ILE A 31 -13.11 -10.45 1.30
CA ILE A 31 -11.80 -10.74 1.90
C ILE A 31 -10.92 -9.49 1.91
N ASP A 32 -10.84 -8.75 0.79
CA ASP A 32 -10.07 -7.51 0.73
C ASP A 32 -10.59 -6.47 1.74
N ALA A 33 -11.91 -6.41 1.95
CA ALA A 33 -12.51 -5.53 2.96
C ALA A 33 -12.17 -5.94 4.40
N ALA A 34 -11.93 -7.22 4.68
CA ALA A 34 -11.51 -7.71 5.99
C ALA A 34 -10.03 -7.43 6.30
N LEU A 35 -9.20 -7.22 5.26
CA LEU A 35 -7.77 -6.95 5.42
C LEU A 35 -7.53 -5.53 5.94
N PRO A 36 -6.49 -5.29 6.76
CA PRO A 36 -6.23 -4.01 7.43
C PRO A 36 -5.74 -2.91 6.48
N GLN A 37 -5.52 -3.20 5.21
CA GLN A 37 -5.10 -2.25 4.16
C GLN A 37 -3.75 -1.55 4.44
N THR A 38 -2.85 -2.21 5.15
CA THR A 38 -1.50 -1.70 5.43
C THR A 38 -0.57 -1.70 4.22
N GLN A 39 -0.88 -2.47 3.18
CA GLN A 39 -0.11 -2.59 1.93
C GLN A 39 1.37 -2.96 2.16
N CYS A 40 1.66 -3.74 3.20
CA CYS A 40 3.03 -4.01 3.69
C CYS A 40 3.76 -5.15 2.98
N GLY A 41 3.05 -6.01 2.24
CA GLY A 41 3.65 -7.17 1.56
C GLY A 41 4.08 -8.33 2.46
N LEU A 42 3.88 -8.28 3.79
CA LEU A 42 4.34 -9.31 4.73
C LEU A 42 3.67 -10.68 4.55
N CYS A 43 2.52 -10.72 3.89
CA CYS A 43 1.85 -11.96 3.48
C CYS A 43 2.48 -12.64 2.25
N GLY A 44 3.47 -11.99 1.61
CA GLY A 44 4.10 -12.44 0.37
C GLY A 44 3.64 -11.68 -0.88
N HIS A 45 2.63 -10.82 -0.77
CA HIS A 45 2.07 -10.03 -1.87
C HIS A 45 2.53 -8.58 -1.78
N ALA A 46 3.65 -8.27 -2.45
CA ALA A 46 4.28 -6.94 -2.42
C ALA A 46 3.37 -5.83 -3.00
N ASP A 47 2.46 -6.19 -3.91
CA ASP A 47 1.52 -5.25 -4.54
C ASP A 47 0.24 -5.00 -3.72
N GLY A 48 0.23 -5.42 -2.45
CA GLY A 48 -0.78 -5.03 -1.49
C GLY A 48 -1.85 -6.07 -1.15
N CYS A 49 -2.93 -5.61 -0.54
CA CYS A 49 -3.95 -6.47 0.05
C CYS A 49 -4.86 -7.14 -0.98
N LEU A 50 -5.26 -6.44 -2.04
CA LEU A 50 -6.14 -6.99 -3.08
C LEU A 50 -5.52 -8.20 -3.82
N PRO A 51 -4.23 -8.21 -4.21
CA PRO A 51 -3.58 -9.41 -4.73
C PRO A 51 -3.62 -10.61 -3.79
N TYR A 52 -3.43 -10.38 -2.49
CA TYR A 52 -3.54 -11.46 -1.49
C TYR A 52 -4.97 -12.00 -1.39
N ALA A 53 -5.99 -11.12 -1.32
CA ALA A 53 -7.38 -11.54 -1.33
C ALA A 53 -7.73 -12.37 -2.58
N THR A 54 -7.21 -11.96 -3.74
CA THR A 54 -7.37 -12.66 -5.01
C THR A 54 -6.71 -14.03 -4.98
N ALA A 55 -5.47 -14.11 -4.48
CA ALA A 55 -4.73 -15.38 -4.39
C ALA A 55 -5.40 -16.40 -3.46
N ILE A 56 -5.99 -15.94 -2.35
CA ILE A 56 -6.79 -16.82 -1.47
C ILE A 56 -7.96 -17.45 -2.24
N VAL A 57 -8.69 -16.66 -3.02
CA VAL A 57 -9.92 -17.14 -3.70
C VAL A 57 -9.60 -17.95 -4.94
N LEU A 58 -8.71 -17.44 -5.82
CA LEU A 58 -8.44 -18.05 -7.11
C LEU A 58 -7.39 -19.14 -7.07
N HIS A 59 -6.42 -19.05 -6.15
CA HIS A 59 -5.28 -19.97 -6.10
C HIS A 59 -5.25 -20.84 -4.84
N GLY A 60 -6.21 -20.65 -3.91
CA GLY A 60 -6.29 -21.43 -2.68
C GLY A 60 -5.13 -21.18 -1.72
N GLU A 61 -4.52 -20.00 -1.77
CA GLU A 61 -3.44 -19.64 -0.86
C GLU A 61 -3.90 -19.61 0.61
N PRO A 62 -2.96 -19.80 1.56
CA PRO A 62 -3.28 -19.77 2.98
C PRO A 62 -3.87 -18.43 3.41
N TYR A 63 -5.06 -18.44 4.01
CA TYR A 63 -5.81 -17.24 4.42
C TYR A 63 -5.39 -16.63 5.76
N ASN A 64 -4.39 -17.19 6.42
CA ASN A 64 -3.88 -16.79 7.74
C ASN A 64 -2.54 -16.01 7.70
N GLN A 65 -2.10 -15.53 6.51
CA GLN A 65 -0.78 -14.93 6.32
C GLN A 65 -0.72 -13.42 6.60
N CYS A 66 -1.86 -12.77 6.89
CA CYS A 66 -1.88 -11.33 7.15
C CYS A 66 -1.29 -11.02 8.53
N VAL A 67 -0.04 -10.57 8.57
CA VAL A 67 0.67 -10.26 9.81
C VAL A 67 0.02 -9.10 10.60
N PRO A 68 -0.24 -7.90 10.02
CA PRO A 68 -0.83 -6.81 10.77
C PRO A 68 -2.31 -7.04 11.13
N GLY A 69 -2.98 -7.99 10.47
CA GLY A 69 -4.35 -8.37 10.79
C GLY A 69 -4.48 -9.23 12.04
N GLY A 70 -3.46 -10.05 12.31
CA GLY A 70 -3.45 -11.01 13.42
C GLY A 70 -4.56 -12.05 13.35
N GLN A 71 -4.85 -12.66 14.49
CA GLN A 71 -5.87 -13.71 14.59
C GLN A 71 -7.27 -13.25 14.17
N PRO A 72 -7.77 -12.06 14.57
CA PRO A 72 -9.10 -11.61 14.18
C PRO A 72 -9.33 -11.51 12.67
N VAL A 73 -8.29 -11.17 11.88
CA VAL A 73 -8.40 -11.15 10.42
C VAL A 73 -8.35 -12.55 9.82
N ALA A 74 -7.50 -13.43 10.35
CA ALA A 74 -7.47 -14.83 9.93
C ALA A 74 -8.83 -15.52 10.16
N ASP A 75 -9.45 -15.29 11.32
CA ASP A 75 -10.76 -15.83 11.68
C ASP A 75 -11.88 -15.24 10.82
N ALA A 76 -11.85 -13.93 10.56
CA ALA A 76 -12.82 -13.28 9.68
C ALA A 76 -12.76 -13.85 8.25
N ILE A 77 -11.56 -14.06 7.72
CA ILE A 77 -11.40 -14.67 6.38
C ILE A 77 -11.83 -16.15 6.40
N ALA A 78 -11.50 -16.90 7.46
CA ALA A 78 -11.96 -18.28 7.62
C ALA A 78 -13.49 -18.37 7.58
N ALA A 79 -14.17 -17.47 8.29
CA ALA A 79 -15.64 -17.38 8.27
C ALA A 79 -16.20 -17.06 6.88
N LEU A 80 -15.60 -16.10 6.15
CA LEU A 80 -16.00 -15.75 4.79
C LEU A 80 -15.83 -16.93 3.80
N LEU A 81 -14.85 -17.80 4.06
CA LEU A 81 -14.56 -18.97 3.24
C LEU A 81 -15.29 -20.23 3.70
N ASN A 82 -15.99 -20.16 4.84
CA ASN A 82 -16.56 -21.33 5.53
C ASN A 82 -15.51 -22.43 5.77
N LYS A 83 -14.31 -22.03 6.26
CA LYS A 83 -13.17 -22.89 6.55
C LYS A 83 -12.83 -22.86 8.05
N PRO A 84 -12.11 -23.87 8.58
CA PRO A 84 -11.68 -23.88 9.96
C PRO A 84 -10.73 -22.73 10.28
N ASN A 85 -10.74 -22.25 11.53
CA ASN A 85 -9.78 -21.24 11.97
C ASN A 85 -8.37 -21.82 11.97
N LEU A 86 -7.42 -21.04 11.47
CA LEU A 86 -5.98 -21.34 11.48
C LEU A 86 -5.24 -20.32 12.34
N PRO A 87 -4.14 -20.73 13.00
CA PRO A 87 -3.31 -19.77 13.72
C PRO A 87 -2.74 -18.72 12.76
N ALA A 88 -2.89 -17.45 13.10
CA ALA A 88 -2.38 -16.36 12.29
C ALA A 88 -0.84 -16.36 12.25
N LYS A 89 -0.28 -15.88 11.14
CA LYS A 89 1.16 -15.63 11.02
C LYS A 89 1.59 -14.61 12.11
N PRO A 90 2.61 -14.94 12.93
CA PRO A 90 2.99 -14.11 14.06
C PRO A 90 3.50 -12.74 13.62
N SER A 91 3.17 -11.72 14.42
CA SER A 91 3.73 -10.36 14.32
C SER A 91 4.96 -10.22 15.21
N LYS A 92 5.90 -9.35 14.83
CA LYS A 92 6.98 -8.90 15.72
C LYS A 92 6.50 -7.89 16.77
N TRP A 93 5.35 -7.27 16.54
CA TRP A 93 4.74 -6.31 17.46
C TRP A 93 3.87 -7.03 18.49
N ALA A 94 3.83 -6.47 19.69
CA ALA A 94 3.00 -7.01 20.77
C ALA A 94 1.53 -7.08 20.35
N THR A 95 0.86 -8.14 20.76
CA THR A 95 -0.58 -8.31 20.54
C THR A 95 -1.33 -7.64 21.67
N ASP A 96 -2.33 -6.83 21.34
CA ASP A 96 -3.27 -6.25 22.30
C ASP A 96 -4.13 -7.38 22.90
N PRO A 97 -4.12 -7.56 24.22
CA PRO A 97 -4.81 -8.67 24.87
C PRO A 97 -6.34 -8.58 24.80
N VAL A 98 -6.89 -7.41 24.48
CA VAL A 98 -8.35 -7.20 24.38
C VAL A 98 -8.84 -7.49 22.96
N SER A 99 -8.14 -7.01 21.96
CA SER A 99 -8.55 -7.15 20.57
C SER A 99 -7.91 -8.33 19.83
N ASP A 100 -6.94 -9.00 20.44
CA ASP A 100 -6.09 -10.05 19.86
C ASP A 100 -5.43 -9.63 18.52
N ARG A 101 -5.20 -8.32 18.38
CA ARG A 101 -4.56 -7.74 17.20
C ARG A 101 -3.14 -7.29 17.52
N PRO A 102 -2.21 -7.41 16.58
CA PRO A 102 -0.92 -6.74 16.71
C PRO A 102 -1.11 -5.22 16.88
N SER A 103 -0.25 -4.60 17.69
CA SER A 103 -0.24 -3.16 17.89
C SER A 103 -0.18 -2.41 16.56
N GLU A 104 -1.00 -1.40 16.41
CA GLU A 104 -0.90 -0.49 15.27
C GLU A 104 0.35 0.37 15.40
N ILE A 105 1.06 0.54 14.31
CA ILE A 105 2.37 1.20 14.27
C ILE A 105 2.29 2.42 13.35
N ARG A 106 3.01 3.47 13.71
CA ARG A 106 3.24 4.64 12.86
C ARG A 106 4.73 4.90 12.76
N ALA A 107 5.13 5.57 11.69
CA ALA A 107 6.50 6.00 11.49
C ALA A 107 6.65 7.50 11.76
N ILE A 108 7.81 7.90 12.24
CA ILE A 108 8.21 9.29 12.43
C ILE A 108 9.61 9.52 11.88
N ILE A 109 9.87 10.68 11.31
CA ILE A 109 11.19 11.06 10.82
C ILE A 109 11.87 11.97 11.86
N ARG A 110 13.08 11.62 12.27
CA ARG A 110 13.93 12.51 13.04
C ARG A 110 14.44 13.63 12.14
N GLY A 111 13.89 14.83 12.32
CA GLY A 111 14.11 15.98 11.44
C GLY A 111 15.58 16.37 11.32
N ASP A 112 16.31 16.36 12.44
CA ASP A 112 17.72 16.75 12.51
C ASP A 112 18.65 15.79 11.74
N ASP A 113 18.26 14.53 11.59
CA ASP A 113 19.01 13.51 10.86
C ASP A 113 18.60 13.42 9.38
N CYS A 114 17.47 14.04 9.00
CA CYS A 114 16.90 13.91 7.66
C CYS A 114 17.67 14.77 6.63
N ILE A 115 18.29 14.12 5.66
CA ILE A 115 19.07 14.78 4.58
C ILE A 115 18.24 15.21 3.36
N GLY A 116 16.91 15.00 3.37
CA GLY A 116 16.04 15.37 2.26
C GLY A 116 16.27 14.57 0.97
N CYS A 117 16.58 13.27 1.05
CA CYS A 117 16.90 12.45 -0.13
C CYS A 117 15.69 11.99 -0.95
N THR A 118 14.47 12.21 -0.49
CA THR A 118 13.17 11.87 -1.10
C THR A 118 12.84 10.38 -1.26
N LYS A 119 13.74 9.45 -0.96
CA LYS A 119 13.54 8.00 -1.17
C LYS A 119 12.36 7.42 -0.40
N CYS A 120 12.10 7.89 0.83
CA CYS A 120 10.97 7.44 1.62
C CYS A 120 9.61 7.88 1.03
N ILE A 121 9.56 9.02 0.32
CA ILE A 121 8.33 9.49 -0.35
C ILE A 121 7.88 8.50 -1.41
N THR A 122 8.80 8.04 -2.26
CA THR A 122 8.49 7.09 -3.34
C THR A 122 8.15 5.69 -2.84
N ALA A 123 8.62 5.34 -1.63
CA ALA A 123 8.34 4.05 -1.01
C ALA A 123 7.00 4.00 -0.28
N CYS A 124 6.37 5.15 -0.02
CA CYS A 124 5.12 5.21 0.75
C CYS A 124 3.90 4.85 -0.11
N PRO A 125 3.19 3.74 0.17
CA PRO A 125 2.07 3.28 -0.66
C PRO A 125 0.80 4.13 -0.52
N VAL A 126 0.74 5.02 0.48
CA VAL A 126 -0.44 5.84 0.78
C VAL A 126 -0.16 7.35 0.74
N ASP A 127 1.00 7.74 0.20
CA ASP A 127 1.46 9.15 0.10
C ASP A 127 1.41 9.89 1.46
N ALA A 128 1.72 9.20 2.56
CA ALA A 128 1.73 9.78 3.91
C ALA A 128 2.98 10.62 4.18
N ILE A 129 3.98 10.62 3.31
CA ILE A 129 5.26 11.32 3.51
C ILE A 129 5.35 12.50 2.55
N ILE A 130 5.59 13.67 3.10
CA ILE A 130 5.81 14.90 2.31
C ILE A 130 7.19 15.47 2.56
N GLY A 131 7.68 16.21 1.59
CA GLY A 131 8.96 16.89 1.60
C GLY A 131 9.46 17.14 0.18
N SER A 132 10.65 17.71 0.09
CA SER A 132 11.30 17.96 -1.20
C SER A 132 12.81 17.71 -1.09
N GLY A 133 13.50 17.67 -2.23
CA GLY A 133 14.95 17.49 -2.24
C GLY A 133 15.68 18.51 -1.39
N LYS A 134 16.59 18.05 -0.53
CA LYS A 134 17.38 18.85 0.41
C LYS A 134 16.55 19.56 1.50
N GLN A 135 15.29 19.18 1.70
CA GLN A 135 14.45 19.68 2.78
C GLN A 135 14.06 18.51 3.69
N MET A 136 13.84 18.79 4.97
CA MET A 136 13.33 17.81 5.92
C MET A 136 11.99 17.22 5.45
N HIS A 137 11.83 15.93 5.61
CA HIS A 137 10.56 15.26 5.33
C HIS A 137 9.72 15.10 6.59
N THR A 138 8.40 15.00 6.40
CA THR A 138 7.44 14.77 7.50
C THR A 138 6.47 13.66 7.12
N ILE A 139 6.05 12.88 8.12
CA ILE A 139 5.04 11.82 7.97
C ILE A 139 3.74 12.29 8.61
N PHE A 140 2.64 12.23 7.86
CA PHE A 140 1.29 12.38 8.42
C PHE A 140 0.91 11.08 9.14
N ALA A 141 0.90 11.11 10.48
CA ALA A 141 0.64 9.93 11.30
C ALA A 141 -0.72 9.30 11.01
N ASP A 142 -1.77 10.11 10.80
CA ASP A 142 -3.14 9.64 10.51
C ASP A 142 -3.24 8.90 9.15
N TRP A 143 -2.32 9.14 8.23
CA TRP A 143 -2.28 8.47 6.94
C TRP A 143 -1.29 7.31 6.91
N CYS A 144 -0.36 7.27 7.87
CA CYS A 144 0.65 6.22 7.94
C CYS A 144 0.01 4.89 8.29
N THR A 145 0.26 3.87 7.48
CA THR A 145 -0.27 2.50 7.71
C THR A 145 0.64 1.63 8.57
N GLY A 146 1.84 2.11 8.93
CA GLY A 146 2.84 1.29 9.62
C GLY A 146 3.41 0.15 8.77
N CYS A 147 3.40 0.28 7.44
CA CYS A 147 3.87 -0.75 6.51
C CYS A 147 5.40 -0.96 6.53
N GLU A 148 6.15 -0.05 7.11
CA GLU A 148 7.61 -0.08 7.25
C GLU A 148 8.41 0.01 5.94
N LEU A 149 7.77 0.16 4.78
CA LEU A 149 8.45 0.20 3.47
C LEU A 149 9.39 1.39 3.30
N CYS A 150 9.22 2.46 4.09
CA CYS A 150 10.11 3.62 4.08
C CYS A 150 11.43 3.39 4.81
N LEU A 151 11.50 2.44 5.77
CA LEU A 151 12.69 2.18 6.58
C LEU A 151 13.91 1.76 5.74
N PRO A 152 13.83 0.66 4.93
CA PRO A 152 14.98 0.19 4.19
C PRO A 152 15.43 1.14 3.09
N THR A 153 14.62 2.15 2.75
CA THR A 153 14.96 3.13 1.73
C THR A 153 15.70 4.35 2.29
N CYS A 154 15.71 4.52 3.62
CA CYS A 154 16.36 5.64 4.27
C CYS A 154 17.87 5.39 4.39
N PRO A 155 18.75 6.16 3.69
CA PRO A 155 20.18 5.90 3.71
C PRO A 155 20.88 6.35 5.01
N VAL A 156 20.20 7.12 5.85
CA VAL A 156 20.72 7.65 7.12
C VAL A 156 19.94 7.12 8.34
N ASP A 157 19.03 6.16 8.11
CA ASP A 157 18.27 5.49 9.17
C ASP A 157 17.58 6.47 10.15
N CYS A 158 16.97 7.54 9.62
CA CYS A 158 16.34 8.58 10.43
C CYS A 158 14.82 8.37 10.65
N ILE A 159 14.31 7.18 10.39
CA ILE A 159 12.87 6.86 10.51
C ILE A 159 12.66 5.88 11.67
N ASP A 160 11.94 6.31 12.67
CA ASP A 160 11.58 5.49 13.83
C ASP A 160 10.13 5.00 13.73
N LEU A 161 9.84 3.89 14.41
CA LEU A 161 8.52 3.32 14.54
C LEU A 161 8.04 3.43 15.99
N TYR A 162 6.77 3.75 16.16
CA TYR A 162 6.15 3.80 17.48
C TYR A 162 4.75 3.20 17.46
N PRO A 163 4.34 2.51 18.55
CA PRO A 163 2.99 2.00 18.68
C PRO A 163 2.00 3.14 18.95
N VAL A 164 0.80 2.98 18.41
CA VAL A 164 -0.34 3.87 18.68
C VAL A 164 -1.51 3.08 19.26
N ALA A 165 -2.47 3.78 19.84
CA ALA A 165 -3.71 3.15 20.30
C ALA A 165 -4.41 2.47 19.12
N PRO A 166 -4.95 1.25 19.32
CA PRO A 166 -5.63 0.53 18.25
C PRO A 166 -6.90 1.28 17.83
N THR A 167 -7.14 1.33 16.53
CA THR A 167 -8.37 1.91 15.98
C THR A 167 -9.59 1.16 16.53
N PRO A 168 -10.60 1.88 17.07
CA PRO A 168 -11.83 1.27 17.56
C PRO A 168 -12.50 0.38 16.52
N ALA A 169 -13.09 -0.74 16.96
CA ALA A 169 -13.70 -1.71 16.05
C ALA A 169 -14.76 -1.10 15.10
N ALA A 170 -15.53 -0.13 15.62
CA ALA A 170 -16.56 0.57 14.85
C ALA A 170 -16.00 1.47 13.73
N GLU A 171 -14.78 1.98 13.89
CA GLU A 171 -14.14 2.90 12.95
C GLU A 171 -13.28 2.19 11.90
N ARG A 172 -12.86 0.95 12.16
CA ARG A 172 -12.00 0.17 11.27
C ARG A 172 -12.50 0.04 9.82
N PRO A 173 -13.77 -0.24 9.56
CA PRO A 173 -14.25 -0.35 8.18
C PRO A 173 -14.07 0.95 7.37
N ALA A 174 -14.29 2.11 8.00
CA ALA A 174 -14.08 3.41 7.37
C ALA A 174 -12.59 3.69 7.14
N GLN A 175 -11.75 3.41 8.13
CA GLN A 175 -10.29 3.52 8.01
C GLN A 175 -9.75 2.63 6.89
N GLN A 176 -10.15 1.37 6.82
CA GLN A 176 -9.74 0.44 5.78
C GLN A 176 -10.17 0.91 4.37
N ALA A 177 -11.38 1.45 4.24
CA ALA A 177 -11.85 2.02 3.00
C ALA A 177 -11.03 3.25 2.56
N ASP A 178 -10.70 4.15 3.48
CA ASP A 178 -9.84 5.32 3.21
C ASP A 178 -8.43 4.90 2.80
N LEU A 179 -7.80 3.99 3.53
CA LEU A 179 -6.45 3.49 3.24
C LEU A 179 -6.38 2.79 1.87
N ARG A 180 -7.41 2.01 1.52
CA ARG A 180 -7.53 1.40 0.18
C ARG A 180 -7.65 2.47 -0.90
N ALA A 181 -8.51 3.48 -0.69
CA ALA A 181 -8.68 4.58 -1.63
C ALA A 181 -7.39 5.38 -1.85
N ARG A 182 -6.63 5.64 -0.78
CA ARG A 182 -5.31 6.29 -0.84
C ARG A 182 -4.30 5.46 -1.63
N TYR A 183 -4.25 4.15 -1.39
CA TYR A 183 -3.36 3.27 -2.15
C TYR A 183 -3.71 3.26 -3.64
N HIS A 184 -4.98 3.16 -3.99
CA HIS A 184 -5.40 3.24 -5.39
C HIS A 184 -5.09 4.62 -6.01
N ALA A 185 -5.22 5.70 -5.27
CA ALA A 185 -4.86 7.05 -5.73
C ALA A 185 -3.34 7.16 -5.97
N HIS A 186 -2.53 6.61 -5.05
CA HIS A 186 -1.08 6.50 -5.19
C HIS A 186 -0.71 5.76 -6.48
N LEU A 187 -1.25 4.58 -6.71
CA LEU A 187 -0.97 3.78 -7.91
C LEU A 187 -1.32 4.54 -9.20
N ARG A 188 -2.51 5.18 -9.26
CA ARG A 188 -2.90 5.99 -10.43
C ARG A 188 -2.00 7.21 -10.64
N ARG A 189 -1.47 7.80 -9.57
CA ARG A 189 -0.50 8.89 -9.66
C ARG A 189 0.81 8.39 -10.25
N VAL A 190 1.32 7.25 -9.77
CA VAL A 190 2.54 6.62 -10.31
C VAL A 190 2.37 6.26 -11.79
N GLU A 191 1.24 5.66 -12.17
CA GLU A 191 0.91 5.34 -13.57
C GLU A 191 0.96 6.59 -14.46
N ARG A 192 0.33 7.69 -14.03
CA ARG A 192 0.39 8.96 -14.79
C ARG A 192 1.82 9.45 -14.94
N GLN A 193 2.62 9.44 -13.87
CA GLN A 193 4.01 9.87 -13.91
C GLN A 193 4.85 9.04 -14.90
N VAL A 194 4.68 7.72 -14.91
CA VAL A 194 5.37 6.83 -15.87
C VAL A 194 4.95 7.13 -17.29
N ASN A 195 3.66 7.29 -17.56
CA ASN A 195 3.14 7.62 -18.89
C ASN A 195 3.63 8.99 -19.36
N ASP A 196 3.64 9.99 -18.49
CA ASP A 196 4.13 11.33 -18.82
C ASP A 196 5.63 11.31 -19.16
N GLN A 197 6.43 10.52 -18.43
CA GLN A 197 7.85 10.35 -18.71
C GLN A 197 8.09 9.62 -20.04
N GLN A 198 7.30 8.60 -20.36
CA GLN A 198 7.40 7.88 -21.63
C GLN A 198 6.99 8.72 -22.84
N ASN A 199 6.00 9.61 -22.64
CA ASN A 199 5.49 10.49 -23.70
C ASN A 199 6.21 11.84 -23.77
N ALA A 200 7.09 12.14 -22.81
CA ALA A 200 7.88 13.37 -22.83
C ALA A 200 8.80 13.38 -24.06
N GLN A 201 8.58 14.30 -24.98
CA GLN A 201 9.51 14.51 -26.07
C GLN A 201 10.85 15.00 -25.50
N PRO A 202 11.99 14.56 -26.05
CA PRO A 202 13.28 15.06 -25.62
C PRO A 202 13.27 16.58 -25.77
N VAL A 203 13.52 17.30 -24.68
CA VAL A 203 13.69 18.75 -24.71
C VAL A 203 14.97 19.03 -25.51
N VAL A 204 14.80 19.30 -26.80
CA VAL A 204 15.90 19.83 -27.60
C VAL A 204 16.18 21.21 -27.03
N SER A 205 17.35 21.40 -26.41
CA SER A 205 17.71 22.72 -25.88
C SER A 205 17.64 23.75 -27.00
N MET A 206 17.21 24.97 -26.70
CA MET A 206 17.18 26.06 -27.71
C MET A 206 18.54 26.28 -28.36
N VAL A 207 19.63 25.92 -27.67
CA VAL A 207 21.00 25.93 -28.19
C VAL A 207 21.19 24.86 -29.26
N GLN A 208 20.69 23.64 -29.04
CA GLN A 208 20.77 22.54 -29.98
C GLN A 208 19.90 22.79 -31.21
N ALA A 209 18.73 23.38 -31.05
CA ALA A 209 17.89 23.79 -32.17
C ALA A 209 18.61 24.82 -33.09
N LYS A 210 19.22 25.85 -32.48
CA LYS A 210 20.01 26.85 -33.22
C LYS A 210 21.25 26.29 -33.92
N LEU A 211 21.91 25.29 -33.30
CA LEU A 211 23.06 24.63 -33.92
C LEU A 211 22.65 23.74 -35.11
N ASN A 212 21.45 23.18 -35.09
CA ASN A 212 20.93 22.41 -36.20
C ASN A 212 20.51 23.30 -37.38
N ASP A 213 19.90 24.45 -37.10
CA ASP A 213 19.53 25.45 -38.13
C ASP A 213 20.76 26.05 -38.83
N SER A 214 21.89 26.22 -38.13
CA SER A 214 23.13 26.74 -38.70
C SER A 214 23.92 25.74 -39.57
N LYS A 215 23.53 24.44 -39.57
CA LYS A 215 24.15 23.41 -40.43
C LYS A 215 23.42 23.20 -41.78
N VAL A 216 22.32 23.90 -41.97
CA VAL A 216 21.48 23.78 -43.19
C VAL A 216 21.70 24.96 -44.17
N GLN A 217 22.56 25.91 -43.82
CA GLN A 217 23.07 26.97 -44.70
C GLN A 217 24.51 26.67 -45.13
#